data_49fe4e83f7539a71a6e3c2ade1cf3cb8
#
_entry.id   49fe4e83f7539a71a6e3c2ade1cf3cb8
#
_cell.length_a   1.000
_cell.length_b   1.000
_cell.length_c   1.000
_cell.angle_alpha   90.00
_cell.angle_beta   90.00
_cell.angle_gamma   90.00
#
_symmetry.space_group_name_H-M   'P 1'
#
loop_
_entity.id
_entity.type
_entity.pdbx_description
1 polymer ?
#
loop_
_entity_poly.entity_id
_entity_poly.type
_entity_poly.pdbx_seq_one_letter_code
_entity_poly.pdbx_strand_id
1 'polypeptide(L)'
;AFLIAFLSLLWLSDEDRRASLAGGLTGMVEAVQNRERFMVKVMTIDGASGPVDKALRMMLPVDLPASSFDIDLDQLRSDILMLDAVKDVELRIKPDGVLAAKVTERKPMLLWRHARGIEQLDESGHRVASVTERAVRSELPLIAGEGADKASREAIQIIGSAGPLLPRIR
;
A
#
# COMPACT_ATOMS: atom_id res chain seq x y z
N ALA A 1 16.14 -54.15 16.79
CA ALA A 1 15.67 -53.03 15.96
C ALA A 1 14.12 -52.92 15.97
N PHE A 2 13.36 -53.99 15.81
CA PHE A 2 11.88 -53.96 15.77
C PHE A 2 11.24 -53.51 17.08
N LEU A 3 11.80 -53.90 18.21
CA LEU A 3 11.27 -53.56 19.54
C LEU A 3 11.42 -52.07 19.88
N ILE A 4 12.50 -51.43 19.42
CA ILE A 4 12.74 -50.01 19.59
C ILE A 4 11.79 -49.22 18.69
N ALA A 5 11.55 -49.63 17.47
CA ALA A 5 10.61 -49.01 16.54
C ALA A 5 9.15 -49.09 17.04
N PHE A 6 8.78 -50.26 17.63
CA PHE A 6 7.45 -50.46 18.22
C PHE A 6 7.22 -49.63 19.46
N LEU A 7 8.22 -49.52 20.34
CA LEU A 7 8.18 -48.67 21.56
C LEU A 7 8.13 -47.19 21.18
N SER A 8 8.88 -46.78 20.15
CA SER A 8 8.80 -45.36 19.68
C SER A 8 7.47 -45.07 19.04
N LEU A 9 6.84 -46.02 18.35
CA LEU A 9 5.50 -45.83 17.78
C LEU A 9 4.42 -45.74 18.86
N LEU A 10 4.48 -46.54 19.90
CA LEU A 10 3.61 -46.48 21.07
C LEU A 10 3.82 -45.14 21.85
N TRP A 11 5.07 -44.71 21.94
CA TRP A 11 5.40 -43.44 22.60
C TRP A 11 4.89 -42.22 21.87
N LEU A 12 4.85 -42.26 20.51
CA LEU A 12 4.26 -41.23 19.66
C LEU A 12 2.72 -41.34 19.52
N SER A 13 2.11 -42.45 19.96
CA SER A 13 0.65 -42.65 19.88
C SER A 13 -0.12 -41.96 21.01
N ASP A 14 0.58 -41.46 22.01
CA ASP A 14 0.01 -40.78 23.18
C ASP A 14 -0.38 -39.32 22.78
N GLU A 15 -1.70 -39.03 22.72
CA GLU A 15 -2.25 -37.72 22.29
C GLU A 15 -1.77 -36.58 23.21
N ASP A 16 -1.64 -36.83 24.51
CA ASP A 16 -1.17 -35.83 25.48
C ASP A 16 0.30 -35.43 25.22
N ARG A 17 1.12 -36.38 24.74
CA ARG A 17 2.52 -36.13 24.40
C ARG A 17 2.67 -35.41 23.06
N ARG A 18 1.84 -35.72 22.09
CA ARG A 18 1.79 -34.96 20.83
C ARG A 18 1.38 -33.53 21.07
N ALA A 19 0.37 -33.31 21.91
CA ALA A 19 -0.06 -31.97 22.30
C ALA A 19 1.04 -31.20 23.04
N SER A 20 1.78 -31.86 23.95
CA SER A 20 2.89 -31.21 24.69
C SER A 20 4.11 -30.91 23.78
N LEU A 21 4.43 -31.78 22.81
CA LEU A 21 5.48 -31.51 21.83
C LEU A 21 5.09 -30.39 20.85
N ALA A 22 3.84 -30.39 20.39
CA ALA A 22 3.31 -29.32 19.55
C ALA A 22 3.28 -27.98 20.32
N GLY A 23 2.83 -28.00 21.58
CA GLY A 23 2.83 -26.82 22.45
C GLY A 23 4.24 -26.31 22.79
N GLY A 24 5.21 -27.21 22.92
CA GLY A 24 6.62 -26.83 23.09
C GLY A 24 7.21 -26.14 21.86
N LEU A 25 6.90 -26.64 20.67
CA LEU A 25 7.35 -26.02 19.42
C LEU A 25 6.70 -24.66 19.17
N THR A 26 5.38 -24.54 19.39
CA THR A 26 4.68 -23.26 19.28
C THR A 26 5.20 -22.24 20.29
N GLY A 27 5.41 -22.64 21.54
CA GLY A 27 6.00 -21.76 22.56
C GLY A 27 7.44 -21.32 22.23
N MET A 28 8.25 -22.17 21.58
CA MET A 28 9.57 -21.79 21.11
C MET A 28 9.49 -20.80 19.93
N VAL A 29 8.56 -21.00 19.00
CA VAL A 29 8.34 -20.08 17.89
C VAL A 29 7.86 -18.74 18.42
N GLU A 30 6.88 -18.70 19.31
CA GLU A 30 6.39 -17.48 19.95
C GLU A 30 7.49 -16.76 20.75
N ALA A 31 8.32 -17.50 21.48
CA ALA A 31 9.44 -16.92 22.21
C ALA A 31 10.52 -16.30 21.29
N VAL A 32 10.68 -16.81 20.08
CA VAL A 32 11.57 -16.22 19.07
C VAL A 32 10.91 -15.02 18.40
N GLN A 33 9.64 -15.14 18.05
CA GLN A 33 8.89 -14.06 17.39
C GLN A 33 8.74 -12.82 18.27
N ASN A 34 8.60 -13.01 19.59
CA ASN A 34 8.46 -11.93 20.57
C ASN A 34 9.79 -11.38 21.11
N ARG A 35 10.93 -11.79 20.54
CA ARG A 35 12.20 -11.16 20.92
C ARG A 35 12.23 -9.70 20.45
N GLU A 36 12.75 -8.83 21.29
CA GLU A 36 12.89 -7.38 21.03
C GLU A 36 13.51 -7.05 19.67
N ARG A 37 14.36 -7.92 19.17
CA ARG A 37 15.02 -7.84 17.88
C ARG A 37 14.07 -7.94 16.67
N PHE A 38 12.91 -8.58 16.84
CA PHE A 38 11.92 -8.78 15.77
C PHE A 38 10.67 -7.92 15.95
N MET A 39 10.66 -7.06 16.97
CA MET A 39 9.56 -6.15 17.21
C MET A 39 9.68 -4.90 16.35
N VAL A 40 8.63 -4.61 15.59
CA VAL A 40 8.44 -3.35 14.87
C VAL A 40 7.79 -2.38 15.85
N LYS A 41 8.48 -1.27 16.13
CA LYS A 41 8.07 -0.28 17.15
C LYS A 41 7.53 1.01 16.55
N VAL A 42 7.99 1.35 15.34
CA VAL A 42 7.70 2.63 14.69
C VAL A 42 7.50 2.42 13.20
N MET A 43 6.62 3.23 12.61
CA MET A 43 6.45 3.32 11.15
C MET A 43 6.90 4.70 10.67
N THR A 44 7.74 4.71 9.64
CA THR A 44 8.13 5.92 8.90
C THR A 44 7.52 5.93 7.51
N ILE A 45 7.04 7.08 7.07
CA ILE A 45 6.46 7.28 5.73
C ILE A 45 7.27 8.38 5.05
N ASP A 46 7.93 8.02 3.96
CA ASP A 46 8.74 8.93 3.15
C ASP A 46 8.12 9.12 1.77
N GLY A 47 8.19 10.33 1.22
CA GLY A 47 7.70 10.65 -0.14
C GLY A 47 6.21 10.94 -0.22
N ALA A 48 5.47 10.90 0.89
CA ALA A 48 4.06 11.25 0.95
C ALA A 48 3.87 12.72 1.32
N SER A 49 2.93 13.39 0.63
CA SER A 49 2.45 14.72 1.05
C SER A 49 1.66 14.64 2.35
N GLY A 50 1.49 15.76 3.05
CA GLY A 50 0.79 15.78 4.33
C GLY A 50 -0.60 15.13 4.32
N PRO A 51 -1.46 15.38 3.31
CA PRO A 51 -2.75 14.72 3.18
C PRO A 51 -2.64 13.19 2.99
N VAL A 52 -1.69 12.73 2.18
CA VAL A 52 -1.48 11.30 1.92
C VAL A 52 -0.87 10.62 3.15
N ASP A 53 0.12 11.22 3.81
CA ASP A 53 0.68 10.70 5.07
C ASP A 53 -0.40 10.52 6.13
N LYS A 54 -1.27 11.53 6.29
CA LYS A 54 -2.39 11.45 7.23
C LYS A 54 -3.38 10.34 6.87
N ALA A 55 -3.72 10.21 5.59
CA ALA A 55 -4.63 9.16 5.12
C ALA A 55 -4.03 7.76 5.37
N LEU A 56 -2.74 7.58 5.07
CA LEU A 56 -2.03 6.34 5.33
C LEU A 56 -2.04 5.96 6.81
N ARG A 57 -1.73 6.89 7.70
CA ARG A 57 -1.74 6.63 9.16
C ARG A 57 -3.12 6.28 9.70
N MET A 58 -4.18 6.79 9.09
CA MET A 58 -5.56 6.45 9.48
C MET A 58 -6.03 5.12 8.90
N MET A 59 -5.52 4.75 7.72
CA MET A 59 -5.92 3.52 7.02
C MET A 59 -5.20 2.27 7.52
N LEU A 60 -3.96 2.44 7.99
CA LEU A 60 -3.11 1.31 8.35
C LEU A 60 -3.42 0.86 9.78
N PRO A 61 -4.12 -0.27 9.98
CA PRO A 61 -4.43 -0.79 11.31
C PRO A 61 -3.22 -1.55 11.89
N VAL A 62 -2.02 -0.96 11.82
CA VAL A 62 -0.84 -1.57 12.41
C VAL A 62 -0.75 -1.09 13.85
N ASP A 63 -1.26 -1.91 14.76
CA ASP A 63 -1.06 -1.71 16.20
C ASP A 63 0.40 -1.99 16.54
N LEU A 64 1.20 -0.93 16.63
CA LEU A 64 2.59 -1.03 17.03
C LEU A 64 2.70 -0.85 18.57
N PRO A 65 3.57 -1.63 19.22
CA PRO A 65 4.56 -2.56 18.67
C PRO A 65 3.98 -3.92 18.27
N ALA A 66 4.41 -4.44 17.09
CA ALA A 66 4.00 -5.74 16.57
C ALA A 66 5.22 -6.60 16.19
N SER A 67 5.06 -7.91 16.16
CA SER A 67 6.10 -8.80 15.64
C SER A 67 6.24 -8.62 14.13
N SER A 68 7.46 -8.57 13.62
CA SER A 68 7.72 -8.50 12.19
C SER A 68 7.17 -9.71 11.41
N PHE A 69 6.91 -10.82 12.09
CA PHE A 69 6.31 -12.02 11.50
C PHE A 69 4.79 -11.92 11.36
N ASP A 70 4.15 -11.04 12.14
CA ASP A 70 2.70 -10.82 12.12
C ASP A 70 2.29 -9.72 11.14
N ILE A 71 3.27 -8.98 10.59
CA ILE A 71 3.02 -7.92 9.61
C ILE A 71 3.08 -8.49 8.20
N ASP A 72 1.92 -8.61 7.55
CA ASP A 72 1.82 -8.96 6.13
C ASP A 72 2.11 -7.72 5.26
N LEU A 73 3.33 -7.65 4.74
CA LEU A 73 3.77 -6.53 3.90
C LEU A 73 3.06 -6.50 2.55
N ASP A 74 2.65 -7.64 2.01
CA ASP A 74 1.96 -7.72 0.71
C ASP A 74 0.53 -7.22 0.84
N GLN A 75 -0.16 -7.61 1.91
CA GLN A 75 -1.48 -7.07 2.24
C GLN A 75 -1.41 -5.57 2.50
N LEU A 76 -0.46 -5.13 3.32
CA LEU A 76 -0.25 -3.72 3.64
C LEU A 76 0.04 -2.89 2.38
N ARG A 77 0.85 -3.43 1.47
CA ARG A 77 1.13 -2.80 0.18
C ARG A 77 -0.14 -2.67 -0.66
N SER A 78 -0.94 -3.71 -0.71
CA SER A 78 -2.21 -3.72 -1.44
C SER A 78 -3.18 -2.68 -0.90
N ASP A 79 -3.30 -2.56 0.42
CA ASP A 79 -4.16 -1.58 1.08
C ASP A 79 -3.71 -0.15 0.79
N ILE A 80 -2.40 0.13 0.82
CA ILE A 80 -1.84 1.44 0.47
C ILE A 80 -2.13 1.81 -0.98
N LEU A 81 -2.03 0.85 -1.91
CA LEU A 81 -2.31 1.06 -3.33
C LEU A 81 -3.78 1.29 -3.65
N MET A 82 -4.71 1.06 -2.71
CA MET A 82 -6.11 1.45 -2.85
C MET A 82 -6.31 2.96 -2.78
N LEU A 83 -5.34 3.72 -2.26
CA LEU A 83 -5.39 5.18 -2.30
C LEU A 83 -5.10 5.68 -3.72
N ASP A 84 -6.07 6.34 -4.34
CA ASP A 84 -5.95 6.88 -5.70
C ASP A 84 -4.71 7.75 -5.90
N ALA A 85 -4.33 8.53 -4.88
CA ALA A 85 -3.16 9.41 -4.92
C ALA A 85 -1.82 8.66 -4.92
N VAL A 86 -1.80 7.37 -4.57
CA VAL A 86 -0.56 6.58 -4.50
C VAL A 86 -0.33 5.86 -5.83
N LYS A 87 0.85 6.08 -6.42
CA LYS A 87 1.29 5.38 -7.63
C LYS A 87 1.99 4.07 -7.30
N ASP A 88 2.85 4.09 -6.29
CA ASP A 88 3.62 2.93 -5.84
C ASP A 88 4.07 3.10 -4.40
N VAL A 89 4.39 1.98 -3.73
CA VAL A 89 4.94 1.97 -2.38
C VAL A 89 5.93 0.81 -2.22
N GLU A 90 7.09 1.13 -1.64
CA GLU A 90 8.06 0.15 -1.17
C GLU A 90 7.95 0.04 0.36
N LEU A 91 7.72 -1.17 0.87
CA LEU A 91 7.68 -1.47 2.30
C LEU A 91 8.89 -2.30 2.70
N ARG A 92 9.53 -1.91 3.80
CA ARG A 92 10.67 -2.65 4.36
C ARG A 92 10.68 -2.58 5.87
N ILE A 93 10.90 -3.71 6.53
CA ILE A 93 11.21 -3.74 7.96
C ILE A 93 12.72 -3.66 8.11
N LYS A 94 13.18 -2.62 8.79
CA LYS A 94 14.60 -2.41 9.08
C LYS A 94 15.00 -3.17 10.35
N PRO A 95 16.32 -3.52 10.49
CA PRO A 95 16.82 -4.25 11.65
C PRO A 95 16.64 -3.52 12.99
N ASP A 96 16.44 -2.21 12.98
CA ASP A 96 16.18 -1.36 14.15
C ASP A 96 14.71 -1.36 14.60
N GLY A 97 13.87 -2.20 14.00
CA GLY A 97 12.45 -2.30 14.33
C GLY A 97 11.61 -1.18 13.73
N VAL A 98 12.02 -0.59 12.62
CA VAL A 98 11.28 0.44 11.89
C VAL A 98 10.64 -0.16 10.65
N LEU A 99 9.31 -0.02 10.51
CA LEU A 99 8.61 -0.25 9.25
C LEU A 99 8.75 1.01 8.40
N ALA A 100 9.56 0.93 7.36
CA ALA A 100 9.76 2.03 6.42
C ALA A 100 8.84 1.86 5.21
N ALA A 101 7.99 2.85 4.94
CA ALA A 101 7.15 2.97 3.77
C ALA A 101 7.67 4.11 2.89
N LYS A 102 8.17 3.80 1.71
CA LYS A 102 8.55 4.79 0.71
C LYS A 102 7.45 4.90 -0.33
N VAL A 103 6.73 6.00 -0.30
CA VAL A 103 5.56 6.26 -1.14
C VAL A 103 5.96 7.07 -2.37
N THR A 104 5.42 6.68 -3.51
CA THR A 104 5.47 7.48 -4.73
C THR A 104 4.05 7.94 -5.06
N GLU A 105 3.80 9.25 -4.99
CA GLU A 105 2.49 9.81 -5.33
C GLU A 105 2.30 9.96 -6.84
N ARG A 106 1.03 9.86 -7.27
CA ARG A 106 0.63 10.20 -8.62
C ARG A 106 0.68 11.71 -8.81
N LYS A 107 1.22 12.15 -9.94
CA LYS A 107 1.24 13.55 -10.32
C LYS A 107 0.03 13.84 -11.20
N PRO A 108 -0.90 14.71 -10.79
CA PRO A 108 -2.02 15.10 -11.63
C PRO A 108 -1.51 15.90 -12.83
N MET A 109 -1.96 15.52 -14.02
CA MET A 109 -1.56 16.12 -15.29
C MET A 109 -2.71 16.79 -16.01
N LEU A 110 -3.95 16.38 -15.74
CA LEU A 110 -5.14 16.94 -16.33
C LEU A 110 -6.37 16.77 -15.44
N LEU A 111 -7.43 17.51 -15.76
CA LEU A 111 -8.75 17.36 -15.16
C LEU A 111 -9.68 16.67 -16.16
N TRP A 112 -10.50 15.79 -15.64
CA TRP A 112 -11.56 15.14 -16.38
C TRP A 112 -12.93 15.49 -15.80
N ARG A 113 -13.77 16.11 -16.63
CA ARG A 113 -15.17 16.42 -16.30
C ARG A 113 -16.08 15.35 -16.87
N HIS A 114 -16.83 14.74 -16.00
CA HIS A 114 -17.85 13.74 -16.35
C HIS A 114 -19.14 14.00 -15.55
N ALA A 115 -20.17 13.15 -15.72
CA ALA A 115 -21.48 13.35 -15.08
C ALA A 115 -21.46 13.41 -13.55
N ARG A 116 -20.46 12.81 -12.90
CA ARG A 116 -20.34 12.75 -11.43
C ARG A 116 -19.47 13.84 -10.83
N GLY A 117 -18.78 14.65 -11.64
CA GLY A 117 -17.91 15.72 -11.15
C GLY A 117 -16.65 15.93 -11.96
N ILE A 118 -15.63 16.45 -11.28
CA ILE A 118 -14.31 16.72 -11.86
C ILE A 118 -13.28 15.91 -11.09
N GLU A 119 -12.47 15.15 -11.80
CA GLU A 119 -11.39 14.33 -11.23
C GLU A 119 -10.05 14.76 -11.80
N GLN A 120 -9.01 14.67 -10.98
CA GLN A 120 -7.63 14.81 -11.39
C GLN A 120 -7.14 13.45 -11.89
N LEU A 121 -6.54 13.43 -13.06
CA LEU A 121 -5.94 12.23 -13.64
C LEU A 121 -4.44 12.42 -13.84
N ASP A 122 -3.70 11.32 -13.70
CA ASP A 122 -2.29 11.26 -14.07
C ASP A 122 -2.12 11.08 -15.59
N GLU A 123 -0.89 11.00 -16.07
CA GLU A 123 -0.54 10.80 -17.48
C GLU A 123 -1.14 9.52 -18.10
N SER A 124 -1.45 8.53 -17.28
CA SER A 124 -1.99 7.23 -17.69
C SER A 124 -3.51 7.17 -17.61
N GLY A 125 -4.17 8.24 -17.15
CA GLY A 125 -5.61 8.28 -16.93
C GLY A 125 -6.06 7.70 -15.59
N HIS A 126 -5.12 7.38 -14.69
CA HIS A 126 -5.51 6.97 -13.34
C HIS A 126 -5.96 8.18 -12.53
N ARG A 127 -7.00 7.95 -11.77
CA ARG A 127 -7.52 8.94 -10.82
C ARG A 127 -6.49 9.24 -9.75
N VAL A 128 -6.36 10.53 -9.40
CA VAL A 128 -5.51 11.01 -8.30
C VAL A 128 -6.37 11.54 -7.16
N ALA A 129 -7.33 12.40 -7.47
CA ALA A 129 -8.26 12.99 -6.52
C ALA A 129 -9.48 13.59 -7.22
N SER A 130 -10.56 13.81 -6.46
CA SER A 130 -11.69 14.64 -6.91
C SER A 130 -11.46 16.09 -6.57
N VAL A 131 -11.99 17.02 -7.39
CA VAL A 131 -12.05 18.45 -7.09
C VAL A 131 -13.49 18.94 -7.18
N THR A 132 -13.84 19.84 -6.28
CA THR A 132 -15.18 20.41 -6.22
C THR A 132 -15.44 21.37 -7.38
N GLU A 133 -14.42 22.14 -7.76
CA GLU A 133 -14.52 23.16 -8.79
C GLU A 133 -13.26 23.21 -9.66
N ARG A 134 -13.45 23.60 -10.93
CA ARG A 134 -12.36 23.82 -11.90
C ARG A 134 -11.30 24.80 -11.37
N ALA A 135 -11.75 25.83 -10.65
CA ALA A 135 -10.88 26.92 -10.15
C ALA A 135 -9.80 26.45 -9.17
N VAL A 136 -10.04 25.34 -8.45
CA VAL A 136 -9.09 24.76 -7.48
C VAL A 136 -7.79 24.30 -8.15
N ARG A 137 -7.87 23.86 -9.42
CA ARG A 137 -6.73 23.39 -10.23
C ARG A 137 -6.77 24.01 -11.62
N SER A 138 -6.86 25.35 -11.67
CA SER A 138 -6.98 26.10 -12.91
C SER A 138 -5.78 25.94 -13.86
N GLU A 139 -4.62 25.59 -13.33
CA GLU A 139 -3.38 25.35 -14.07
C GLU A 139 -3.40 24.06 -14.89
N LEU A 140 -4.24 23.10 -14.53
CA LEU A 140 -4.33 21.82 -15.25
C LEU A 140 -5.29 21.94 -16.45
N PRO A 141 -4.97 21.36 -17.61
CA PRO A 141 -5.90 21.29 -18.72
C PRO A 141 -7.13 20.45 -18.35
N LEU A 142 -8.27 20.77 -18.98
CA LEU A 142 -9.53 20.08 -18.76
C LEU A 142 -9.93 19.31 -20.01
N ILE A 143 -10.21 18.04 -19.84
CA ILE A 143 -10.91 17.21 -20.84
C ILE A 143 -12.32 16.92 -20.35
N ALA A 144 -13.25 16.69 -21.27
CA ALA A 144 -14.64 16.41 -20.94
C ALA A 144 -15.19 15.31 -21.84
N GLY A 145 -16.12 14.56 -21.30
CA GLY A 145 -16.83 13.50 -22.02
C GLY A 145 -16.68 12.15 -21.35
N GLU A 146 -17.59 11.26 -21.66
CA GLU A 146 -17.58 9.89 -21.15
C GLU A 146 -16.44 9.11 -21.81
N GLY A 147 -15.62 8.41 -21.01
CA GLY A 147 -14.47 7.66 -21.49
C GLY A 147 -13.24 8.47 -21.89
N ALA A 148 -13.25 9.81 -21.69
CA ALA A 148 -12.09 10.65 -22.00
C ALA A 148 -10.88 10.38 -21.10
N ASP A 149 -11.07 9.79 -19.94
CA ASP A 149 -10.03 9.27 -19.05
C ASP A 149 -9.08 8.30 -19.76
N LYS A 150 -9.60 7.46 -20.63
CA LYS A 150 -8.82 6.47 -21.40
C LYS A 150 -7.92 7.10 -22.45
N ALA A 151 -8.23 8.32 -22.89
CA ALA A 151 -7.48 9.10 -23.88
C ALA A 151 -6.53 10.13 -23.22
N SER A 152 -6.30 10.04 -21.91
CA SER A 152 -5.51 11.03 -21.14
C SER A 152 -4.12 11.27 -21.74
N ARG A 153 -3.39 10.22 -22.12
CA ARG A 153 -2.06 10.33 -22.75
C ARG A 153 -2.10 11.07 -24.08
N GLU A 154 -3.07 10.75 -24.91
CA GLU A 154 -3.28 11.42 -26.20
C GLU A 154 -3.65 12.89 -25.98
N ALA A 155 -4.56 13.18 -25.07
CA ALA A 155 -4.94 14.54 -24.72
C ALA A 155 -3.73 15.37 -24.26
N ILE A 156 -2.87 14.83 -23.40
CA ILE A 156 -1.64 15.49 -22.94
C ILE A 156 -0.71 15.79 -24.13
N GLN A 157 -0.55 14.85 -25.05
CA GLN A 157 0.28 15.04 -26.26
C GLN A 157 -0.26 16.14 -27.16
N ILE A 158 -1.58 16.15 -27.41
CA ILE A 158 -2.25 17.17 -28.24
C ILE A 158 -2.08 18.54 -27.57
N ILE A 159 -2.35 18.65 -26.28
CA ILE A 159 -2.22 19.90 -25.52
C ILE A 159 -0.76 20.38 -25.54
N GLY A 160 0.21 19.47 -25.32
CA GLY A 160 1.64 19.79 -25.38
C GLY A 160 2.07 20.29 -26.75
N SER A 161 1.48 19.78 -27.84
CA SER A 161 1.74 20.21 -29.22
C SER A 161 1.06 21.54 -29.57
N ALA A 162 -0.01 21.91 -28.84
CA ALA A 162 -0.76 23.13 -29.11
C ALA A 162 0.02 24.42 -28.72
N GLY A 163 1.08 24.32 -27.91
CA GLY A 163 2.03 25.38 -27.58
C GLY A 163 1.43 26.79 -27.49
N PRO A 164 1.67 27.66 -28.51
CA PRO A 164 1.22 29.07 -28.53
C PRO A 164 -0.31 29.26 -28.49
N LEU A 165 -1.09 28.20 -28.77
CA LEU A 165 -2.55 28.26 -28.78
C LEU A 165 -3.18 27.98 -27.42
N LEU A 166 -2.39 27.46 -26.46
CA LEU A 166 -2.87 27.10 -25.11
C LEU A 166 -3.65 28.22 -24.40
N PRO A 167 -3.27 29.51 -24.48
CA PRO A 167 -4.04 30.57 -23.84
C PRO A 167 -5.44 30.80 -24.44
N ARG A 168 -5.70 30.24 -25.64
CA ARG A 168 -6.97 30.32 -26.35
C ARG A 168 -7.86 29.11 -26.20
N ILE A 169 -7.30 28.03 -25.67
CA ILE A 169 -8.02 26.78 -25.37
C ILE A 169 -8.55 26.90 -23.95
N ARG A 170 -9.87 27.05 -23.84
CA ARG A 170 -10.56 27.11 -22.52
C ARG A 170 -11.50 25.93 -22.37
#